data_b10931be9e7087449701d408c5862eee
#
_entry.id   b10931be9e7087449701d408c5862eee
#
_cell.length_a   1.000
_cell.length_b   1.000
_cell.length_c   1.000
_cell.angle_alpha   90.00
_cell.angle_beta   90.00
_cell.angle_gamma   90.00
#
_symmetry.space_group_name_H-M   'P 1'
#
loop_
_entity.id
_entity.type
_entity.pdbx_description
1 polymer ?
#
loop_
_entity_poly.entity_id
_entity_poly.type
_entity_poly.pdbx_seq_one_letter_code
_entity_poly.pdbx_strand_id
1 'polypeptide(L)'
;MAIKIDKEQCIGCESCVATCPAGALSMEEGKASVNQDTCISCGACVGECPVGAISMEKAEKKEAANSEGKDLWVMAELEKGEPVGVTYELLGEVSELAAKCGQRCCAVLVAAEAGDIPQKLIAAGADVVYTVTGAEYAEYNTDLYTNAFCELAEAYKPSAVMFGATVDGRDLAPRIAARLKTGLCADCTGLDIAGDLVEWTRPALGGNILATIVCDEHRPQMGTVRPKVFKAKEADASRTGEVISYEVKNKVESKVSLVRKEEITEAGSIKIEDAEVVCSGGRGLGCCDNFKMLE
;
A
#
# COMPACT_ATOMS: atom_id res chain seq x y z
N MET A 1 0.96 -19.54 -6.21
CA MET A 1 1.11 -20.55 -5.12
C MET A 1 0.02 -21.60 -5.32
N ALA A 2 0.29 -22.87 -5.10
CA ALA A 2 -0.71 -23.92 -5.22
C ALA A 2 -0.77 -24.73 -3.94
N ILE A 3 -1.97 -25.09 -3.50
CA ILE A 3 -2.17 -26.03 -2.39
C ILE A 3 -2.00 -27.44 -2.93
N LYS A 4 -1.12 -28.23 -2.31
CA LYS A 4 -0.97 -29.66 -2.55
C LYS A 4 -1.43 -30.47 -1.36
N ILE A 5 -2.13 -31.54 -1.66
CA ILE A 5 -2.60 -32.50 -0.64
C ILE A 5 -1.95 -33.85 -0.90
N ASP A 6 -1.18 -34.31 0.08
CA ASP A 6 -0.66 -35.67 0.08
C ASP A 6 -1.78 -36.63 0.45
N LYS A 7 -2.28 -37.35 -0.55
CA LYS A 7 -3.40 -38.30 -0.35
C LYS A 7 -2.99 -39.51 0.49
N GLU A 8 -1.70 -39.85 0.58
CA GLU A 8 -1.22 -40.96 1.40
C GLU A 8 -1.25 -40.60 2.88
N GLN A 9 -0.84 -39.39 3.23
CA GLN A 9 -0.84 -38.87 4.59
C GLN A 9 -2.22 -38.41 5.06
N CYS A 10 -3.13 -38.06 4.14
CA CYS A 10 -4.46 -37.58 4.51
C CYS A 10 -5.30 -38.67 5.20
N ILE A 11 -5.79 -38.38 6.39
CA ILE A 11 -6.64 -39.33 7.18
C ILE A 11 -8.15 -39.11 6.97
N GLY A 12 -8.56 -38.17 6.12
CA GLY A 12 -9.98 -37.93 5.83
C GLY A 12 -10.76 -37.24 6.95
N CYS A 13 -10.13 -36.44 7.81
CA CYS A 13 -10.74 -35.81 8.97
C CYS A 13 -11.65 -34.62 8.68
N GLU A 14 -11.75 -34.16 7.44
CA GLU A 14 -12.60 -33.05 6.95
C GLU A 14 -12.32 -31.66 7.55
N SER A 15 -11.38 -31.50 8.49
CA SER A 15 -11.06 -30.24 9.15
C SER A 15 -10.71 -29.12 8.13
N CYS A 16 -9.94 -29.47 7.10
CA CYS A 16 -9.57 -28.53 6.04
C CYS A 16 -10.75 -28.07 5.19
N VAL A 17 -11.75 -28.91 4.99
CA VAL A 17 -12.97 -28.58 4.22
C VAL A 17 -13.79 -27.56 4.99
N ALA A 18 -13.99 -27.76 6.30
CA ALA A 18 -14.74 -26.86 7.17
C ALA A 18 -14.08 -25.47 7.29
N THR A 19 -12.73 -25.42 7.24
CA THR A 19 -11.98 -24.17 7.40
C THR A 19 -11.82 -23.38 6.08
N CYS A 20 -12.12 -23.97 4.94
CA CYS A 20 -11.88 -23.33 3.65
C CYS A 20 -12.87 -22.18 3.36
N PRO A 21 -12.42 -20.89 3.39
CA PRO A 21 -13.34 -19.76 3.19
C PRO A 21 -13.82 -19.63 1.73
N ALA A 22 -13.10 -20.23 0.79
CA ALA A 22 -13.46 -20.23 -0.64
C ALA A 22 -14.25 -21.46 -1.06
N GLY A 23 -14.50 -22.44 -0.15
CA GLY A 23 -15.16 -23.68 -0.50
C GLY A 23 -14.41 -24.52 -1.56
N ALA A 24 -13.10 -24.33 -1.68
CA ALA A 24 -12.26 -24.97 -2.70
C ALA A 24 -11.85 -26.42 -2.34
N LEU A 25 -12.16 -26.88 -1.14
CA LEU A 25 -11.82 -28.22 -0.66
C LEU A 25 -13.07 -29.09 -0.58
N SER A 26 -12.97 -30.33 -1.06
CA SER A 26 -14.01 -31.36 -1.01
C SER A 26 -13.41 -32.69 -0.61
N MET A 27 -14.28 -33.64 -0.27
CA MET A 27 -13.85 -35.02 -0.02
C MET A 27 -14.09 -35.88 -1.25
N GLU A 28 -13.07 -36.59 -1.69
CA GLU A 28 -13.10 -37.57 -2.78
C GLU A 28 -12.51 -38.88 -2.30
N GLU A 29 -13.24 -39.97 -2.40
CA GLU A 29 -12.80 -41.31 -1.96
C GLU A 29 -12.28 -41.36 -0.51
N GLY A 30 -12.87 -40.53 0.38
CA GLY A 30 -12.45 -40.44 1.79
C GLY A 30 -11.16 -39.64 2.03
N LYS A 31 -10.65 -38.91 1.06
CA LYS A 31 -9.50 -38.03 1.14
C LYS A 31 -9.85 -36.62 0.69
N ALA A 32 -9.16 -35.62 1.22
CA ALA A 32 -9.36 -34.25 0.79
C ALA A 32 -8.84 -34.04 -0.65
N SER A 33 -9.59 -33.27 -1.42
CA SER A 33 -9.25 -32.83 -2.77
C SER A 33 -9.40 -31.31 -2.87
N VAL A 34 -8.57 -30.66 -3.69
CA VAL A 34 -8.61 -29.20 -3.88
C VAL A 34 -8.95 -28.85 -5.32
N ASN A 35 -9.93 -27.97 -5.48
CA ASN A 35 -10.20 -27.34 -6.76
C ASN A 35 -9.31 -26.10 -6.87
N GLN A 36 -8.31 -26.16 -7.76
CA GLN A 36 -7.32 -25.09 -7.94
C GLN A 36 -7.93 -23.82 -8.56
N ASP A 37 -9.04 -23.93 -9.31
CA ASP A 37 -9.68 -22.77 -9.94
C ASP A 37 -10.46 -21.91 -8.93
N THR A 38 -10.95 -22.53 -7.86
CA THR A 38 -11.64 -21.84 -6.75
C THR A 38 -10.72 -21.53 -5.56
N CYS A 39 -9.54 -22.14 -5.51
CA CYS A 39 -8.61 -21.97 -4.42
C CYS A 39 -7.91 -20.60 -4.48
N ILE A 40 -8.13 -19.78 -3.45
CA ILE A 40 -7.47 -18.46 -3.30
C ILE A 40 -6.08 -18.54 -2.68
N SER A 41 -5.53 -19.73 -2.48
CA SER A 41 -4.18 -19.97 -1.91
C SER A 41 -3.92 -19.26 -0.57
N CYS A 42 -4.94 -19.12 0.27
CA CYS A 42 -4.82 -18.42 1.55
C CYS A 42 -4.08 -19.20 2.65
N GLY A 43 -3.80 -20.49 2.47
CA GLY A 43 -3.06 -21.31 3.41
C GLY A 43 -3.82 -21.73 4.68
N ALA A 44 -5.06 -21.31 4.91
CA ALA A 44 -5.83 -21.61 6.13
C ALA A 44 -5.89 -23.12 6.42
N CYS A 45 -6.08 -23.93 5.37
CA CYS A 45 -6.16 -25.39 5.48
C CYS A 45 -4.83 -26.06 5.87
N VAL A 46 -3.68 -25.41 5.68
CA VAL A 46 -2.36 -25.97 5.99
C VAL A 46 -2.19 -26.07 7.51
N GLY A 47 -2.53 -25.01 8.25
CA GLY A 47 -2.47 -24.97 9.72
C GLY A 47 -3.46 -25.90 10.42
N GLU A 48 -4.59 -26.19 9.78
CA GLU A 48 -5.67 -27.01 10.33
C GLU A 48 -5.49 -28.52 10.07
N CYS A 49 -4.51 -28.90 9.28
CA CYS A 49 -4.27 -30.31 9.00
C CYS A 49 -3.48 -30.97 10.12
N PRO A 50 -4.10 -31.85 10.95
CA PRO A 50 -3.45 -32.42 12.13
C PRO A 50 -2.29 -33.38 11.80
N VAL A 51 -2.26 -33.88 10.56
CA VAL A 51 -1.21 -34.80 10.07
C VAL A 51 -0.23 -34.16 9.09
N GLY A 52 -0.36 -32.85 8.83
CA GLY A 52 0.52 -32.14 7.92
C GLY A 52 0.44 -32.59 6.45
N ALA A 53 -0.67 -33.20 6.05
CA ALA A 53 -0.89 -33.72 4.68
C ALA A 53 -1.11 -32.59 3.65
N ILE A 54 -1.24 -31.33 4.08
CA ILE A 54 -1.47 -30.19 3.19
C ILE A 54 -0.24 -29.30 3.21
N SER A 55 0.30 -29.02 2.05
CA SER A 55 1.43 -28.11 1.86
C SER A 55 1.10 -27.01 0.85
N MET A 56 1.77 -25.88 0.99
CA MET A 56 1.71 -24.79 0.03
C MET A 56 3.02 -24.73 -0.74
N GLU A 57 2.97 -25.04 -2.03
CA GLU A 57 4.14 -24.83 -2.87
C GLU A 57 4.31 -23.33 -3.12
N LYS A 58 5.47 -22.81 -2.77
CA LYS A 58 5.88 -21.49 -3.27
C LYS A 58 5.97 -21.62 -4.79
N ALA A 59 5.26 -20.74 -5.52
CA ALA A 59 5.50 -20.62 -6.95
C ALA A 59 7.01 -20.41 -7.16
N GLU A 60 7.60 -21.15 -8.08
CA GLU A 60 8.94 -20.81 -8.54
C GLU A 60 8.91 -19.33 -8.94
N LYS A 61 9.89 -18.57 -8.43
CA LYS A 61 10.00 -17.14 -8.72
C LYS A 61 10.15 -17.02 -10.25
N LYS A 62 9.08 -16.66 -10.93
CA LYS A 62 9.18 -16.21 -12.32
C LYS A 62 9.99 -14.92 -12.28
N GLU A 63 11.09 -14.88 -13.01
CA GLU A 63 11.73 -13.60 -13.33
C GLU A 63 10.68 -12.73 -14.01
N ALA A 64 10.53 -11.49 -13.53
CA ALA A 64 9.49 -10.61 -14.05
C ALA A 64 9.63 -10.45 -15.57
N ALA A 65 8.56 -10.72 -16.27
CA ALA A 65 8.55 -10.74 -17.74
C ALA A 65 8.81 -9.37 -18.38
N ASN A 66 8.86 -8.28 -17.59
CA ASN A 66 9.08 -6.92 -18.08
C ASN A 66 9.77 -6.05 -17.02
N SER A 67 11.11 -6.08 -16.98
CA SER A 67 11.94 -5.33 -16.05
C SER A 67 12.29 -3.90 -16.53
N GLU A 68 11.47 -3.25 -17.36
CA GLU A 68 11.74 -1.89 -17.82
C GLU A 68 11.54 -0.81 -16.74
N GLY A 69 10.92 -1.15 -15.61
CA GLY A 69 10.71 -0.22 -14.50
C GLY A 69 12.00 0.07 -13.72
N LYS A 70 12.25 1.34 -13.42
CA LYS A 70 13.39 1.81 -12.63
C LYS A 70 12.89 2.63 -11.46
N ASP A 71 13.57 2.49 -10.32
CA ASP A 71 13.34 3.27 -9.12
C ASP A 71 12.01 2.96 -8.39
N LEU A 72 12.04 3.08 -7.09
CA LEU A 72 10.90 2.94 -6.21
C LEU A 72 10.36 4.32 -5.85
N TRP A 73 9.09 4.55 -6.10
CA TRP A 73 8.49 5.86 -5.90
C TRP A 73 7.58 5.91 -4.68
N VAL A 74 7.57 7.05 -4.00
CA VAL A 74 6.65 7.40 -2.93
C VAL A 74 5.87 8.63 -3.36
N MET A 75 4.54 8.56 -3.36
CA MET A 75 3.71 9.74 -3.50
C MET A 75 3.78 10.57 -2.23
N ALA A 76 4.31 11.78 -2.32
CA ALA A 76 4.33 12.72 -1.21
C ALA A 76 2.96 13.37 -1.07
N GLU A 77 2.30 13.11 0.05
CA GLU A 77 1.02 13.69 0.40
C GLU A 77 1.23 14.89 1.30
N LEU A 78 0.48 15.97 1.07
CA LEU A 78 0.59 17.21 1.81
C LEU A 78 -0.71 17.51 2.57
N GLU A 79 -0.56 18.00 3.80
CA GLU A 79 -1.60 18.64 4.58
C GLU A 79 -1.14 20.04 4.97
N LYS A 80 -1.93 21.07 4.63
CA LYS A 80 -1.60 22.48 4.93
C LYS A 80 -0.21 22.92 4.42
N GLY A 81 0.23 22.36 3.29
CA GLY A 81 1.52 22.68 2.68
C GLY A 81 2.73 21.96 3.28
N GLU A 82 2.53 21.01 4.20
CA GLU A 82 3.59 20.20 4.79
C GLU A 82 3.38 18.71 4.50
N PRO A 83 4.45 17.92 4.30
CA PRO A 83 4.33 16.49 4.12
C PRO A 83 3.74 15.81 5.34
N VAL A 84 2.75 14.94 5.13
CA VAL A 84 2.12 14.17 6.22
C VAL A 84 3.04 13.07 6.75
N GLY A 85 2.81 12.60 7.99
CA GLY A 85 3.65 11.62 8.67
C GLY A 85 3.91 10.35 7.85
N VAL A 86 2.88 9.81 7.19
CA VAL A 86 3.00 8.59 6.37
C VAL A 86 3.96 8.78 5.18
N THR A 87 4.12 9.99 4.65
CA THR A 87 5.11 10.27 3.61
C THR A 87 6.53 10.02 4.12
N TYR A 88 6.85 10.48 5.31
CA TYR A 88 8.17 10.27 5.94
C TYR A 88 8.41 8.80 6.32
N GLU A 89 7.38 8.11 6.82
CA GLU A 89 7.42 6.68 7.11
C GLU A 89 7.76 5.87 5.85
N LEU A 90 7.07 6.16 4.75
CA LEU A 90 7.28 5.49 3.46
C LEU A 90 8.66 5.79 2.87
N LEU A 91 9.12 7.03 2.91
CA LEU A 91 10.46 7.38 2.43
C LEU A 91 11.55 6.64 3.22
N GLY A 92 11.39 6.52 4.53
CA GLY A 92 12.27 5.73 5.38
C GLY A 92 12.35 4.27 4.93
N GLU A 93 11.22 3.59 4.83
CA GLU A 93 11.13 2.17 4.44
C GLU A 93 11.59 1.95 3.00
N VAL A 94 11.07 2.74 2.06
CA VAL A 94 11.37 2.58 0.62
C VAL A 94 12.84 2.86 0.32
N SER A 95 13.51 3.76 1.07
CA SER A 95 14.95 3.98 0.92
C SER A 95 15.76 2.74 1.28
N GLU A 96 15.32 1.93 2.26
CA GLU A 96 15.97 0.66 2.60
C GLU A 96 15.71 -0.42 1.55
N LEU A 97 14.47 -0.50 1.06
CA LEU A 97 14.11 -1.44 -0.01
C LEU A 97 14.87 -1.12 -1.30
N ALA A 98 14.98 0.16 -1.66
CA ALA A 98 15.72 0.62 -2.82
C ALA A 98 17.20 0.25 -2.73
N ALA A 99 17.82 0.41 -1.57
CA ALA A 99 19.20 -0.01 -1.33
C ALA A 99 19.40 -1.52 -1.49
N LYS A 100 18.42 -2.34 -1.03
CA LYS A 100 18.47 -3.81 -1.16
C LYS A 100 18.45 -4.28 -2.63
N CYS A 101 17.73 -3.58 -3.50
CA CYS A 101 17.58 -3.96 -4.92
C CYS A 101 18.42 -3.11 -5.90
N GLY A 102 19.25 -2.19 -5.39
CA GLY A 102 20.11 -1.33 -6.21
C GLY A 102 19.36 -0.30 -7.05
N GLN A 103 18.16 0.09 -6.60
CA GLN A 103 17.34 1.14 -7.21
C GLN A 103 17.40 2.42 -6.37
N ARG A 104 16.83 3.52 -6.87
CA ARG A 104 16.73 4.78 -6.12
C ARG A 104 15.37 4.89 -5.46
N CYS A 105 15.34 5.56 -4.30
CA CYS A 105 14.11 6.01 -3.66
C CYS A 105 13.73 7.38 -4.22
N CYS A 106 12.59 7.50 -4.88
CA CYS A 106 12.15 8.75 -5.46
C CYS A 106 10.84 9.22 -4.80
N ALA A 107 10.72 10.52 -4.54
CA ALA A 107 9.47 11.11 -4.11
C ALA A 107 8.79 11.83 -5.30
N VAL A 108 7.46 11.76 -5.36
CA VAL A 108 6.64 12.55 -6.30
C VAL A 108 5.87 13.58 -5.51
N LEU A 109 6.12 14.84 -5.78
CA LEU A 109 5.44 15.99 -5.17
C LEU A 109 4.56 16.68 -6.21
N VAL A 110 3.26 16.72 -5.96
CA VAL A 110 2.29 17.49 -6.74
C VAL A 110 1.73 18.57 -5.82
N ALA A 111 1.97 19.84 -6.13
CA ALA A 111 1.61 20.96 -5.26
C ALA A 111 1.46 22.28 -6.02
N ALA A 112 0.89 23.29 -5.39
CA ALA A 112 0.88 24.65 -5.97
C ALA A 112 2.31 25.18 -6.15
N GLU A 113 3.13 25.03 -5.13
CA GLU A 113 4.53 25.44 -5.09
C GLU A 113 5.35 24.37 -4.37
N ALA A 114 6.59 24.17 -4.78
CA ALA A 114 7.46 23.16 -4.17
C ALA A 114 8.10 23.68 -2.86
N GLY A 115 8.43 24.96 -2.77
CA GLY A 115 9.06 25.57 -1.60
C GLY A 115 10.30 24.81 -1.12
N ASP A 116 10.38 24.54 0.19
CA ASP A 116 11.42 23.77 0.86
C ASP A 116 11.07 22.27 0.99
N ILE A 117 9.90 21.85 0.52
CA ILE A 117 9.41 20.48 0.63
C ILE A 117 10.38 19.46 0.00
N PRO A 118 10.94 19.70 -1.22
CA PRO A 118 11.88 18.75 -1.81
C PRO A 118 13.08 18.46 -0.90
N GLN A 119 13.60 19.45 -0.20
CA GLN A 119 14.72 19.25 0.72
C GLN A 119 14.32 18.44 1.96
N LYS A 120 13.09 18.63 2.45
CA LYS A 120 12.53 17.81 3.56
C LYS A 120 12.39 16.35 3.14
N LEU A 121 11.93 16.08 1.91
CA LEU A 121 11.79 14.72 1.37
C LEU A 121 13.16 14.06 1.14
N ILE A 122 14.15 14.79 0.68
CA ILE A 122 15.55 14.31 0.52
C ILE A 122 16.12 13.95 1.90
N ALA A 123 15.98 14.82 2.88
CA ALA A 123 16.44 14.57 4.25
C ALA A 123 15.79 13.33 4.87
N ALA A 124 14.55 13.00 4.47
CA ALA A 124 13.81 11.82 4.93
C ALA A 124 14.14 10.52 4.19
N GLY A 125 14.93 10.56 3.10
CA GLY A 125 15.39 9.36 2.43
C GLY A 125 15.25 9.34 0.91
N ALA A 126 14.67 10.36 0.27
CA ALA A 126 14.59 10.42 -1.18
C ALA A 126 15.96 10.72 -1.81
N ASP A 127 16.29 10.00 -2.88
CA ASP A 127 17.45 10.28 -3.74
C ASP A 127 17.07 11.27 -4.84
N VAL A 128 15.84 11.21 -5.29
CA VAL A 128 15.26 12.09 -6.32
C VAL A 128 13.90 12.57 -5.89
N VAL A 129 13.61 13.84 -6.13
CA VAL A 129 12.27 14.40 -5.96
C VAL A 129 11.76 14.92 -7.29
N TYR A 130 10.73 14.30 -7.81
CA TYR A 130 9.97 14.82 -8.95
C TYR A 130 8.95 15.83 -8.47
N THR A 131 8.99 17.05 -9.02
CA THR A 131 8.05 18.10 -8.66
C THR A 131 7.14 18.43 -9.84
N VAL A 132 5.84 18.40 -9.64
CA VAL A 132 4.83 18.90 -10.55
C VAL A 132 4.14 20.07 -9.85
N THR A 133 4.34 21.29 -10.34
CA THR A 133 3.84 22.50 -9.68
C THR A 133 2.89 23.27 -10.56
N GLY A 134 1.90 23.89 -9.93
CA GLY A 134 0.92 24.73 -10.60
C GLY A 134 -0.20 25.16 -9.66
N ALA A 135 -0.79 26.33 -9.90
CA ALA A 135 -1.87 26.86 -9.06
C ALA A 135 -3.08 25.89 -8.99
N GLU A 136 -3.28 25.08 -10.01
CA GLU A 136 -4.32 24.06 -10.10
C GLU A 136 -4.15 22.93 -9.08
N TYR A 137 -2.97 22.75 -8.51
CA TYR A 137 -2.65 21.73 -7.50
C TYR A 137 -2.66 22.26 -6.06
N ALA A 138 -3.22 23.47 -5.83
CA ALA A 138 -3.28 24.05 -4.49
C ALA A 138 -4.14 23.24 -3.51
N GLU A 139 -5.19 22.61 -4.02
CA GLU A 139 -6.04 21.67 -3.27
C GLU A 139 -6.06 20.34 -3.98
N TYR A 140 -6.19 19.26 -3.20
CA TYR A 140 -6.27 17.92 -3.77
C TYR A 140 -7.46 17.82 -4.74
N ASN A 141 -7.19 17.32 -5.92
CA ASN A 141 -8.18 17.02 -6.93
C ASN A 141 -7.77 15.75 -7.67
N THR A 142 -8.57 14.71 -7.54
CA THR A 142 -8.22 13.39 -8.04
C THR A 142 -8.01 13.32 -9.55
N ASP A 143 -8.75 14.14 -10.35
CA ASP A 143 -8.59 14.16 -11.81
C ASP A 143 -7.24 14.79 -12.20
N LEU A 144 -6.90 15.92 -11.58
CA LEU A 144 -5.66 16.66 -11.86
C LEU A 144 -4.42 15.87 -11.38
N TYR A 145 -4.46 15.35 -10.15
CA TYR A 145 -3.38 14.56 -9.57
C TYR A 145 -3.15 13.26 -10.34
N THR A 146 -4.22 12.55 -10.71
CA THR A 146 -4.13 11.34 -11.53
C THR A 146 -3.48 11.64 -12.88
N ASN A 147 -3.85 12.76 -13.51
CA ASN A 147 -3.28 13.13 -14.80
C ASN A 147 -1.80 13.44 -14.71
N ALA A 148 -1.42 14.28 -13.75
CA ALA A 148 -0.03 14.66 -13.50
C ALA A 148 0.85 13.45 -13.19
N PHE A 149 0.37 12.58 -12.28
CA PHE A 149 1.11 11.39 -11.89
C PHE A 149 1.26 10.38 -13.03
N CYS A 150 0.19 10.09 -13.77
CA CYS A 150 0.26 9.12 -14.86
C CYS A 150 1.19 9.59 -15.98
N GLU A 151 1.16 10.87 -16.35
CA GLU A 151 2.05 11.41 -17.37
C GLU A 151 3.52 11.35 -16.93
N LEU A 152 3.79 11.66 -15.65
CA LEU A 152 5.12 11.50 -15.07
C LEU A 152 5.57 10.03 -15.06
N ALA A 153 4.69 9.11 -14.64
CA ALA A 153 4.98 7.69 -14.59
C ALA A 153 5.23 7.09 -15.98
N GLU A 154 4.51 7.54 -17.01
CA GLU A 154 4.75 7.13 -18.39
C GLU A 154 6.12 7.62 -18.92
N ALA A 155 6.56 8.80 -18.49
CA ALA A 155 7.84 9.38 -18.89
C ALA A 155 9.03 8.70 -18.22
N TYR A 156 8.95 8.36 -16.93
CA TYR A 156 10.08 7.85 -16.14
C TYR A 156 9.99 6.37 -15.78
N LYS A 157 8.85 5.73 -15.97
CA LYS A 157 8.62 4.28 -15.84
C LYS A 157 9.09 3.73 -14.49
N PRO A 158 8.47 4.09 -13.35
CA PRO A 158 8.84 3.53 -12.06
C PRO A 158 8.63 2.01 -12.01
N SER A 159 9.43 1.30 -11.23
CA SER A 159 9.24 -0.14 -10.99
C SER A 159 8.12 -0.40 -9.99
N ALA A 160 8.03 0.42 -8.95
CA ALA A 160 6.95 0.36 -7.98
C ALA A 160 6.59 1.74 -7.43
N VAL A 161 5.36 1.89 -6.95
CA VAL A 161 4.85 3.14 -6.36
C VAL A 161 4.10 2.85 -5.07
N MET A 162 4.49 3.55 -4.00
CA MET A 162 3.90 3.49 -2.67
C MET A 162 3.08 4.74 -2.39
N PHE A 163 1.88 4.54 -1.88
CA PHE A 163 0.97 5.61 -1.43
C PHE A 163 0.64 5.41 0.04
N GLY A 164 0.35 6.48 0.77
CA GLY A 164 -0.29 6.36 2.08
C GLY A 164 -1.71 5.82 1.93
N ALA A 165 -2.16 4.96 2.84
CA ALA A 165 -3.56 4.52 2.91
C ALA A 165 -4.42 5.54 3.66
N THR A 166 -4.25 6.81 3.35
CA THR A 166 -5.03 7.97 3.79
C THR A 166 -6.31 8.10 2.98
N VAL A 167 -7.11 9.13 3.24
CA VAL A 167 -8.30 9.42 2.45
C VAL A 167 -7.93 9.70 0.99
N ASP A 168 -6.94 10.59 0.79
CA ASP A 168 -6.51 11.00 -0.55
C ASP A 168 -5.77 9.88 -1.28
N GLY A 169 -4.88 9.15 -0.59
CA GLY A 169 -4.15 8.03 -1.20
C GLY A 169 -5.05 6.87 -1.60
N ARG A 170 -6.10 6.57 -0.83
CA ARG A 170 -7.11 5.54 -1.17
C ARG A 170 -8.02 5.95 -2.33
N ASP A 171 -8.19 7.22 -2.58
CA ASP A 171 -8.89 7.74 -3.76
C ASP A 171 -7.97 7.78 -4.99
N LEU A 172 -6.74 8.27 -4.83
CA LEU A 172 -5.80 8.50 -5.92
C LEU A 172 -5.21 7.22 -6.51
N ALA A 173 -4.69 6.32 -5.66
CA ALA A 173 -3.95 5.14 -6.09
C ALA A 173 -4.76 4.20 -6.99
N PRO A 174 -6.05 3.87 -6.72
CA PRO A 174 -6.84 3.03 -7.60
C PRO A 174 -7.08 3.64 -8.99
N ARG A 175 -7.24 4.95 -9.06
CA ARG A 175 -7.44 5.67 -10.33
C ARG A 175 -6.17 5.64 -11.19
N ILE A 176 -5.01 5.85 -10.56
CA ILE A 176 -3.72 5.73 -11.23
C ILE A 176 -3.51 4.30 -11.73
N ALA A 177 -3.74 3.30 -10.87
CA ALA A 177 -3.58 1.89 -11.23
C ALA A 177 -4.46 1.49 -12.42
N ALA A 178 -5.73 1.91 -12.41
CA ALA A 178 -6.66 1.66 -13.52
C ALA A 178 -6.19 2.34 -14.82
N ARG A 179 -5.68 3.57 -14.74
CA ARG A 179 -5.20 4.31 -15.92
C ARG A 179 -3.90 3.74 -16.48
N LEU A 180 -2.99 3.31 -15.63
CA LEU A 180 -1.75 2.64 -16.02
C LEU A 180 -1.94 1.14 -16.33
N LYS A 181 -3.17 0.61 -16.14
CA LYS A 181 -3.53 -0.80 -16.38
C LYS A 181 -2.66 -1.78 -15.58
N THR A 182 -2.44 -1.47 -14.32
CA THR A 182 -1.66 -2.30 -13.41
C THR A 182 -2.46 -2.70 -12.17
N GLY A 183 -1.91 -3.63 -11.37
CA GLY A 183 -2.51 -4.04 -10.10
C GLY A 183 -2.24 -3.06 -8.97
N LEU A 184 -3.12 -3.08 -7.95
CA LEU A 184 -2.96 -2.32 -6.71
C LEU A 184 -3.19 -3.21 -5.51
N CYS A 185 -2.21 -3.32 -4.62
CA CYS A 185 -2.40 -3.91 -3.31
C CYS A 185 -2.79 -2.83 -2.29
N ALA A 186 -4.01 -2.91 -1.75
CA ALA A 186 -4.53 -1.90 -0.84
C ALA A 186 -4.33 -2.27 0.62
N ASP A 187 -4.04 -1.24 1.45
CA ASP A 187 -4.08 -1.31 2.90
C ASP A 187 -3.02 -2.24 3.50
N CYS A 188 -1.81 -2.16 2.96
CA CYS A 188 -0.68 -2.98 3.35
C CYS A 188 -0.15 -2.63 4.74
N THR A 189 0.35 -3.65 5.43
CA THR A 189 0.96 -3.56 6.76
C THR A 189 2.40 -4.09 6.78
N GLY A 190 2.95 -4.43 5.62
CA GLY A 190 4.33 -4.84 5.47
C GLY A 190 4.75 -4.76 4.01
N LEU A 191 6.03 -4.46 3.81
CA LEU A 191 6.70 -4.42 2.53
C LEU A 191 8.00 -5.22 2.62
N ASP A 192 8.33 -5.95 1.57
CA ASP A 192 9.64 -6.53 1.35
C ASP A 192 9.93 -6.55 -0.15
N ILE A 193 11.16 -6.88 -0.52
CA ILE A 193 11.56 -6.93 -1.91
C ILE A 193 12.31 -8.23 -2.21
N ALA A 194 11.93 -8.91 -3.26
CA ALA A 194 12.53 -10.14 -3.74
C ALA A 194 12.96 -9.99 -5.20
N GLY A 195 14.23 -9.62 -5.40
CA GLY A 195 14.73 -9.22 -6.72
C GLY A 195 14.16 -7.85 -7.12
N ASP A 196 13.35 -7.82 -8.17
CA ASP A 196 12.62 -6.64 -8.65
C ASP A 196 11.12 -6.64 -8.29
N LEU A 197 10.67 -7.65 -7.53
CA LEU A 197 9.30 -7.78 -7.08
C LEU A 197 9.14 -7.26 -5.66
N VAL A 198 8.22 -6.31 -5.48
CA VAL A 198 7.77 -5.88 -4.16
C VAL A 198 6.77 -6.88 -3.61
N GLU A 199 7.02 -7.36 -2.42
CA GLU A 199 6.14 -8.25 -1.67
C GLU A 199 5.25 -7.40 -0.74
N TRP A 200 3.97 -7.31 -1.06
CA TRP A 200 2.98 -6.50 -0.34
C TRP A 200 2.27 -7.38 0.68
N THR A 201 2.49 -7.17 1.96
CA THR A 201 1.78 -7.91 3.02
C THR A 201 0.59 -7.11 3.53
N ARG A 202 -0.57 -7.75 3.56
CA ARG A 202 -1.80 -7.13 4.06
C ARG A 202 -2.67 -8.12 4.85
N PRO A 203 -3.45 -7.65 5.83
CA PRO A 203 -4.50 -8.44 6.43
C PRO A 203 -5.61 -8.78 5.42
N ALA A 204 -6.08 -10.01 5.43
CA ALA A 204 -7.17 -10.50 4.60
C ALA A 204 -8.23 -11.21 5.45
N LEU A 205 -9.41 -11.43 4.89
CA LEU A 205 -10.50 -12.19 5.50
C LEU A 205 -10.81 -11.76 6.95
N GLY A 206 -11.02 -10.46 7.15
CA GLY A 206 -11.32 -9.90 8.47
C GLY A 206 -10.11 -9.79 9.41
N GLY A 207 -8.89 -9.91 8.89
CA GLY A 207 -7.65 -9.79 9.66
C GLY A 207 -7.09 -11.09 10.21
N ASN A 208 -7.76 -12.21 9.98
CA ASN A 208 -7.34 -13.53 10.47
C ASN A 208 -6.15 -14.12 9.68
N ILE A 209 -5.86 -13.60 8.51
CA ILE A 209 -4.80 -14.08 7.62
C ILE A 209 -3.98 -12.89 7.16
N LEU A 210 -2.67 -13.07 7.09
CA LEU A 210 -1.77 -12.15 6.38
C LEU A 210 -1.49 -12.72 4.99
N ALA A 211 -1.85 -11.96 3.96
CA ALA A 211 -1.59 -12.31 2.58
C ALA A 211 -0.39 -11.50 2.05
N THR A 212 0.58 -12.18 1.45
CA THR A 212 1.64 -11.55 0.68
C THR A 212 1.29 -11.61 -0.80
N ILE A 213 1.22 -10.45 -1.43
CA ILE A 213 0.76 -10.27 -2.81
C ILE A 213 1.92 -9.70 -3.62
N VAL A 214 2.08 -10.15 -4.86
CA VAL A 214 3.06 -9.63 -5.82
C VAL A 214 2.36 -9.27 -7.13
N CYS A 215 2.93 -8.32 -7.87
CA CYS A 215 2.51 -7.97 -9.22
C CYS A 215 3.67 -8.29 -10.16
N ASP A 216 3.67 -9.48 -10.73
CA ASP A 216 4.77 -9.99 -11.55
C ASP A 216 4.66 -9.62 -13.05
N GLU A 217 3.46 -9.33 -13.56
CA GLU A 217 3.23 -9.10 -14.98
C GLU A 217 3.24 -7.63 -15.40
N HIS A 218 2.86 -6.71 -14.49
CA HIS A 218 2.64 -5.30 -14.84
C HIS A 218 3.52 -4.35 -14.04
N ARG A 219 3.82 -3.21 -14.62
CA ARG A 219 4.57 -2.10 -14.00
C ARG A 219 3.81 -0.78 -14.19
N PRO A 220 3.93 0.12 -13.22
CA PRO A 220 4.55 -0.05 -11.91
C PRO A 220 3.76 -1.02 -11.00
N GLN A 221 4.45 -1.68 -10.08
CA GLN A 221 3.79 -2.37 -8.97
C GLN A 221 3.25 -1.31 -8.02
N MET A 222 2.01 -1.42 -7.56
CA MET A 222 1.44 -0.35 -6.75
C MET A 222 0.82 -0.87 -5.46
N GLY A 223 0.92 -0.07 -4.40
CA GLY A 223 0.25 -0.36 -3.16
C GLY A 223 0.00 0.87 -2.29
N THR A 224 -1.03 0.77 -1.45
CA THR A 224 -1.25 1.72 -0.36
C THR A 224 -0.86 1.09 0.96
N VAL A 225 -0.21 1.85 1.83
CA VAL A 225 0.32 1.40 3.13
C VAL A 225 -0.35 2.18 4.25
N ARG A 226 -0.79 1.48 5.30
CA ARG A 226 -1.39 2.12 6.47
C ARG A 226 -0.42 3.06 7.14
N PRO A 227 -0.86 4.26 7.56
CA PRO A 227 -0.08 5.12 8.45
C PRO A 227 0.31 4.39 9.76
N LYS A 228 1.46 4.76 10.32
CA LYS A 228 2.00 4.22 11.57
C LYS A 228 2.37 2.74 11.55
N VAL A 229 2.51 2.15 10.36
CA VAL A 229 3.07 0.80 10.18
C VAL A 229 4.59 0.83 10.24
N PHE A 230 5.18 1.80 9.58
CA PHE A 230 6.61 2.01 9.60
C PHE A 230 6.98 3.22 10.47
N LYS A 231 8.22 3.26 10.93
CA LYS A 231 8.74 4.42 11.64
C LYS A 231 9.43 5.35 10.65
N ALA A 232 9.10 6.63 10.71
CA ALA A 232 9.88 7.62 10.00
C ALA A 232 11.33 7.60 10.50
N LYS A 233 12.28 7.68 9.59
CA LYS A 233 13.69 7.86 9.94
C LYS A 233 13.94 9.28 10.46
N GLU A 234 14.96 9.43 11.28
CA GLU A 234 15.45 10.75 11.62
C GLU A 234 15.93 11.46 10.35
N ALA A 235 15.50 12.71 10.18
CA ALA A 235 15.85 13.48 9.00
C ALA A 235 17.34 13.82 9.02
N ASP A 236 18.05 13.48 7.94
CA ASP A 236 19.45 13.83 7.74
C ASP A 236 19.56 15.08 6.88
N ALA A 237 19.76 16.22 7.51
CA ALA A 237 19.90 17.51 6.83
C ALA A 237 21.18 17.59 5.94
N SER A 238 22.14 16.69 6.11
CA SER A 238 23.35 16.63 5.28
C SER A 238 23.15 15.88 3.96
N ARG A 239 22.02 15.15 3.83
CA ARG A 239 21.70 14.36 2.67
C ARG A 239 21.46 15.27 1.45
N THR A 240 22.04 14.89 0.32
CA THR A 240 21.85 15.56 -0.97
C THR A 240 21.09 14.65 -1.91
N GLY A 241 20.25 15.23 -2.75
CA GLY A 241 19.45 14.52 -3.74
C GLY A 241 19.20 15.40 -4.96
N GLU A 242 18.61 14.82 -5.98
CA GLU A 242 18.25 15.49 -7.22
C GLU A 242 16.80 15.98 -7.16
N VAL A 243 16.53 17.20 -7.62
CA VAL A 243 15.17 17.73 -7.78
C VAL A 243 14.91 17.92 -9.26
N ILE A 244 13.91 17.23 -9.78
CA ILE A 244 13.52 17.25 -11.18
C ILE A 244 12.13 17.87 -11.31
N SER A 245 12.05 19.03 -11.92
CA SER A 245 10.77 19.66 -12.24
C SER A 245 10.19 19.07 -13.52
N TYR A 246 8.92 18.67 -13.46
CA TYR A 246 8.20 18.13 -14.60
C TYR A 246 6.98 18.99 -14.91
N GLU A 247 6.85 19.37 -16.17
CA GLU A 247 5.70 20.11 -16.67
C GLU A 247 4.73 19.17 -17.38
N VAL A 248 3.48 19.14 -16.91
CA VAL A 248 2.41 18.33 -17.50
C VAL A 248 2.06 18.88 -18.87
N LYS A 249 2.20 18.04 -19.90
CA LYS A 249 2.00 18.42 -21.31
C LYS A 249 0.52 18.41 -21.71
N ASN A 250 -0.22 17.43 -21.21
CA ASN A 250 -1.64 17.23 -21.53
C ASN A 250 -2.49 17.65 -20.35
N LYS A 251 -2.76 18.96 -20.24
CA LYS A 251 -3.61 19.47 -19.17
C LYS A 251 -5.05 19.00 -19.35
N VAL A 252 -5.63 18.53 -18.25
CA VAL A 252 -7.05 18.14 -18.19
C VAL A 252 -7.83 19.15 -17.35
N GLU A 253 -9.10 19.34 -17.68
CA GLU A 253 -10.01 20.11 -16.86
C GLU A 253 -10.67 19.18 -15.84
N SER A 254 -10.66 19.58 -14.57
CA SER A 254 -11.39 18.85 -13.54
C SER A 254 -12.88 19.03 -13.72
N LYS A 255 -13.64 17.95 -13.56
CA LYS A 255 -15.10 17.96 -13.52
C LYS A 255 -15.67 18.37 -12.16
N VAL A 256 -14.80 18.48 -11.16
CA VAL A 256 -15.15 18.80 -9.77
C VAL A 256 -14.41 20.06 -9.37
N SER A 257 -15.08 20.96 -8.68
CA SER A 257 -14.48 22.18 -8.11
C SER A 257 -14.77 22.26 -6.62
N LEU A 258 -13.78 22.68 -5.86
CA LEU A 258 -13.94 22.96 -4.44
C LEU A 258 -14.75 24.24 -4.26
N VAL A 259 -15.94 24.15 -3.66
CA VAL A 259 -16.79 25.30 -3.37
C VAL A 259 -16.39 25.95 -2.03
N ARG A 260 -16.14 25.12 -1.02
CA ARG A 260 -15.81 25.58 0.33
C ARG A 260 -15.11 24.47 1.10
N LYS A 261 -14.09 24.83 1.89
CA LYS A 261 -13.42 23.99 2.86
C LYS A 261 -13.60 24.60 4.25
N GLU A 262 -14.11 23.83 5.18
CA GLU A 262 -14.25 24.24 6.57
C GLU A 262 -13.44 23.27 7.44
N GLU A 263 -12.63 23.84 8.29
CA GLU A 263 -11.89 23.06 9.28
C GLU A 263 -12.79 22.89 10.53
N ILE A 264 -13.12 21.64 10.85
CA ILE A 264 -13.91 21.29 12.03
C ILE A 264 -12.91 20.82 13.10
N THR A 265 -12.20 21.75 13.70
CA THR A 265 -11.34 21.46 14.85
C THR A 265 -11.77 22.34 16.02
N GLU A 266 -12.12 21.70 17.14
CA GLU A 266 -12.20 22.42 18.40
C GLU A 266 -10.77 22.81 18.80
N ALA A 267 -10.58 24.09 19.14
CA ALA A 267 -9.26 24.59 19.52
C ALA A 267 -8.71 23.80 20.72
N GLY A 268 -7.58 23.11 20.51
CA GLY A 268 -6.92 22.29 21.52
C GLY A 268 -7.27 20.80 21.50
N SER A 269 -8.11 20.32 20.59
CA SER A 269 -8.33 18.88 20.41
C SER A 269 -7.18 18.21 19.66
N ILE A 270 -6.73 17.06 20.17
CA ILE A 270 -5.78 16.20 19.47
C ILE A 270 -6.58 15.38 18.45
N LYS A 271 -6.09 15.31 17.20
CA LYS A 271 -6.67 14.38 16.21
C LYS A 271 -6.51 12.95 16.72
N ILE A 272 -7.53 12.12 16.53
CA ILE A 272 -7.49 10.70 16.97
C ILE A 272 -6.30 9.97 16.37
N GLU A 273 -5.97 10.25 15.12
CA GLU A 273 -4.83 9.68 14.42
C GLU A 273 -3.48 10.08 15.02
N ASP A 274 -3.39 11.18 15.74
CA ASP A 274 -2.17 11.70 16.37
C ASP A 274 -2.05 11.31 17.85
N ALA A 275 -3.10 10.71 18.43
CA ALA A 275 -3.10 10.27 19.81
C ALA A 275 -2.18 9.06 20.04
N GLU A 276 -1.35 9.09 21.09
CA GLU A 276 -0.52 7.95 21.49
C GLU A 276 -1.36 6.82 22.08
N VAL A 277 -2.43 7.16 22.81
CA VAL A 277 -3.35 6.21 23.43
C VAL A 277 -4.78 6.64 23.17
N VAL A 278 -5.61 5.73 22.70
CA VAL A 278 -7.03 5.97 22.45
C VAL A 278 -7.86 5.04 23.34
N CYS A 279 -8.67 5.63 24.25
CA CYS A 279 -9.70 4.90 24.98
C CYS A 279 -11.02 5.04 24.25
N SER A 280 -11.66 3.93 23.89
CA SER A 280 -12.91 3.96 23.15
C SER A 280 -13.96 3.01 23.74
N GLY A 281 -15.22 3.37 23.57
CA GLY A 281 -16.36 2.56 23.94
C GLY A 281 -17.37 2.44 22.82
N GLY A 282 -18.08 1.34 22.78
CA GLY A 282 -19.09 1.06 21.78
C GLY A 282 -20.40 0.54 22.38
N ARG A 283 -21.18 -0.15 21.57
CA ARG A 283 -22.51 -0.71 21.94
C ARG A 283 -22.51 -1.53 23.23
N GLY A 284 -21.38 -2.17 23.59
CA GLY A 284 -21.23 -2.94 24.83
C GLY A 284 -21.34 -2.11 26.11
N LEU A 285 -21.17 -0.79 26.06
CA LEU A 285 -21.41 0.12 27.20
C LEU A 285 -22.89 0.25 27.56
N GLY A 286 -23.82 -0.10 26.66
CA GLY A 286 -25.27 -0.11 26.89
C GLY A 286 -25.94 1.26 26.80
N CYS A 287 -25.44 2.29 27.50
CA CYS A 287 -25.98 3.65 27.46
C CYS A 287 -24.86 4.71 27.54
N CYS A 288 -25.20 5.97 27.22
CA CYS A 288 -24.25 7.08 27.22
C CYS A 288 -23.66 7.38 28.61
N ASP A 289 -24.38 7.16 29.69
CA ASP A 289 -23.88 7.43 31.04
C ASP A 289 -22.66 6.57 31.40
N ASN A 290 -22.54 5.40 30.77
CA ASN A 290 -21.44 4.47 31.02
C ASN A 290 -20.13 4.88 30.35
N PHE A 291 -20.12 5.94 29.50
CA PHE A 291 -18.86 6.51 28.97
C PHE A 291 -17.98 7.07 30.08
N LYS A 292 -18.55 7.44 31.23
CA LYS A 292 -17.77 7.82 32.44
C LYS A 292 -16.80 6.73 32.91
N MET A 293 -16.98 5.48 32.47
CA MET A 293 -16.03 4.39 32.78
C MET A 293 -14.73 4.49 31.96
N LEU A 294 -14.70 5.33 30.93
CA LEU A 294 -13.55 5.51 30.06
C LEU A 294 -12.70 6.74 30.43
N GLU A 295 -13.24 7.59 31.29
CA GLU A 295 -12.55 8.75 31.88
C GLU A 295 -11.64 8.30 33.04
#